data_ee7ff16ff1a9105b9d1040dd03eb005e
#
_entry.id   ee7ff16ff1a9105b9d1040dd03eb005e
#
_cell.length_a   1.000
_cell.length_b   1.000
_cell.length_c   1.000
_cell.angle_alpha   90.00
_cell.angle_beta   90.00
_cell.angle_gamma   90.00
#
_symmetry.space_group_name_H-M   'P 1'
#
loop_
_entity.id
_entity.type
_entity.pdbx_description
1 polymer ?
#
loop_
_entity_poly.entity_id
_entity_poly.type
_entity_poly.pdbx_seq_one_letter_code
_entity_poly.pdbx_strand_id
1 'polypeptide(L)'
;MDYEKYELGTVSLLSGEKLDSAFLTYKTYGKLNSNRNNVVVLPTFYTGSHQRNEGFFGAGRAIDPDKHFVVSINMFGNGFSSSPSNTPSPQDGPRFPHISLWDNIACQYNLLTEHLGID
;
A
#
# COMPACT_ATOMS: atom_id res chain seq x y z
N MET A 1 -16.09 2.33 -3.28
CA MET A 1 -14.69 2.35 -3.74
C MET A 1 -14.21 0.91 -3.89
N ASP A 2 -13.33 0.67 -4.81
CA ASP A 2 -12.83 -0.68 -5.07
C ASP A 2 -11.53 -0.99 -4.31
N TYR A 3 -11.23 -0.22 -3.28
CA TYR A 3 -10.04 -0.41 -2.45
C TYR A 3 -10.37 -0.09 -1.00
N GLU A 4 -9.49 -0.52 -0.10
CA GLU A 4 -9.63 -0.27 1.33
C GLU A 4 -8.56 0.71 1.79
N LYS A 5 -8.82 1.33 2.94
CA LYS A 5 -7.93 2.34 3.51
C LYS A 5 -7.45 1.86 4.87
N TYR A 6 -6.14 1.96 5.08
CA TYR A 6 -5.51 1.66 6.37
C TYR A 6 -4.89 2.94 6.92
N GLU A 7 -5.38 3.42 8.02
CA GLU A 7 -4.90 4.65 8.64
C GLU A 7 -3.69 4.36 9.53
N LEU A 8 -2.63 5.12 9.30
CA LEU A 8 -1.34 4.96 9.98
C LEU A 8 -1.16 5.97 11.11
N GLY A 9 -1.93 7.05 11.11
CA GLY A 9 -1.71 8.15 12.05
C GLY A 9 -0.46 8.94 11.66
N THR A 10 0.31 9.35 12.64
CA THR A 10 1.55 10.08 12.40
C THR A 10 2.68 9.10 12.17
N VAL A 11 3.35 9.24 11.04
CA VAL A 11 4.46 8.37 10.64
C VAL A 11 5.76 9.15 10.71
N SER A 12 6.76 8.58 11.39
CA SER A 12 8.12 9.12 11.40
C SER A 12 8.87 8.64 10.18
N LEU A 13 9.41 9.56 9.41
CA LEU A 13 10.07 9.27 8.14
C LEU A 13 11.59 9.20 8.31
N LEU A 14 12.23 8.51 7.38
CA LEU A 14 13.68 8.37 7.38
C LEU A 14 14.39 9.72 7.32
N SER A 15 13.78 10.71 6.65
CA SER A 15 14.33 12.06 6.55
C SER A 15 14.36 12.82 7.87
N GLY A 16 13.68 12.31 8.90
CA GLY A 16 13.50 13.00 10.17
C GLY A 16 12.21 13.79 10.23
N GLU A 17 11.50 13.92 9.12
CA GLU A 17 10.21 14.57 9.08
C GLU A 17 9.11 13.62 9.56
N LYS A 18 7.92 14.14 9.77
CA LYS A 18 6.75 13.33 10.13
C LYS A 18 5.63 13.63 9.15
N LEU A 19 4.86 12.58 8.82
CA LEU A 19 3.65 12.72 8.03
C LEU A 19 2.46 12.48 8.93
N ASP A 20 1.61 13.49 9.08
CA ASP A 20 0.42 13.41 9.92
C ASP A 20 -0.76 12.85 9.13
N SER A 21 -1.64 12.14 9.82
CA SER A 21 -2.84 11.56 9.22
C SER A 21 -2.51 10.71 7.98
N ALA A 22 -1.42 9.97 8.07
CA ALA A 22 -0.96 9.13 6.96
C ALA A 22 -1.89 7.94 6.77
N PHE A 23 -2.04 7.51 5.53
CA PHE A 23 -2.82 6.32 5.22
C PHE A 23 -2.28 5.64 3.96
N LEU A 24 -2.54 4.33 3.90
CA LEU A 24 -2.31 3.54 2.70
C LEU A 24 -3.66 3.06 2.18
N THR A 25 -3.81 3.00 0.87
CA THR A 25 -4.94 2.32 0.25
C THR A 25 -4.43 1.07 -0.44
N TYR A 26 -5.26 0.04 -0.46
CA TYR A 26 -4.87 -1.26 -0.99
C TYR A 26 -6.09 -2.04 -1.41
N LYS A 27 -5.87 -3.07 -2.21
CA LYS A 27 -6.92 -4.01 -2.57
C LYS A 27 -6.38 -5.43 -2.47
N THR A 28 -7.22 -6.33 -1.99
CA THR A 28 -6.85 -7.74 -1.85
C THR A 28 -7.64 -8.57 -2.86
N TYR A 29 -7.02 -9.65 -3.33
CA TYR A 29 -7.61 -10.60 -4.26
C TYR A 29 -7.31 -12.01 -3.77
N GLY A 30 -8.29 -12.89 -3.87
CA GLY A 30 -8.13 -14.26 -3.40
C GLY A 30 -8.33 -14.40 -1.91
N LYS A 31 -7.81 -15.48 -1.37
CA LYS A 31 -7.96 -15.79 0.05
C LYS A 31 -6.63 -16.21 0.67
N LEU A 32 -6.40 -15.74 1.89
CA LEU A 32 -5.27 -16.16 2.70
C LEU A 32 -5.51 -17.60 3.16
N ASN A 33 -4.55 -18.50 2.91
CA ASN A 33 -4.69 -19.88 3.34
C ASN A 33 -4.45 -20.00 4.85
N SER A 34 -4.75 -21.20 5.41
CA SER A 34 -4.63 -21.42 6.85
C SER A 34 -3.19 -21.32 7.35
N ASN A 35 -2.21 -21.61 6.52
CA ASN A 35 -0.79 -21.50 6.86
C ASN A 35 -0.24 -20.10 6.65
N ARG A 36 -1.03 -19.19 6.05
CA ARG A 36 -0.64 -17.81 5.78
C ARG A 36 0.65 -17.68 4.98
N ASN A 37 0.84 -18.60 4.03
CA ASN A 37 2.07 -18.66 3.24
C ASN A 37 1.84 -18.53 1.74
N ASN A 38 0.65 -18.07 1.33
CA ASN A 38 0.33 -17.88 -0.08
C ASN A 38 0.19 -16.41 -0.48
N VAL A 39 0.82 -15.51 0.26
CA VAL A 39 0.70 -14.08 0.06
C VAL A 39 1.64 -13.60 -1.05
N VAL A 40 1.11 -12.78 -1.95
CA VAL A 40 1.90 -12.06 -2.95
C VAL A 40 1.61 -10.58 -2.78
N VAL A 41 2.65 -9.79 -2.54
CA VAL A 41 2.53 -8.33 -2.37
C VAL A 41 2.95 -7.65 -3.65
N LEU A 42 2.07 -6.82 -4.20
CA LEU A 42 2.34 -6.06 -5.42
C LEU A 42 2.20 -4.57 -5.13
N PRO A 43 3.28 -3.89 -4.76
CA PRO A 43 3.26 -2.43 -4.67
C PRO A 43 3.05 -1.83 -6.05
N THR A 44 2.49 -0.63 -6.10
CA THR A 44 2.27 0.03 -7.38
C THR A 44 3.59 0.51 -7.99
N PHE A 45 3.60 0.60 -9.32
CA PHE A 45 4.74 1.09 -10.08
C PHE A 45 4.53 2.54 -10.48
N TYR A 46 5.54 3.15 -11.07
CA TYR A 46 5.47 4.54 -11.53
C TYR A 46 4.27 4.72 -12.46
N THR A 47 3.47 5.74 -12.21
CA THR A 47 2.19 6.03 -12.88
C THR A 47 1.11 4.97 -12.69
N GLY A 48 1.35 3.96 -11.85
CA GLY A 48 0.40 2.88 -11.60
C GLY A 48 -0.49 3.14 -10.39
N SER A 49 -1.59 2.40 -10.35
CA SER A 49 -2.46 2.31 -9.18
C SER A 49 -2.70 0.84 -8.89
N HIS A 50 -3.39 0.55 -7.78
CA HIS A 50 -3.74 -0.83 -7.44
C HIS A 50 -4.47 -1.53 -8.59
N GLN A 51 -5.27 -0.80 -9.37
CA GLN A 51 -6.00 -1.37 -10.51
C GLN A 51 -5.07 -1.79 -11.64
N ARG A 52 -3.99 -1.02 -11.87
CA ARG A 52 -3.03 -1.33 -12.92
C ARG A 52 -2.27 -2.61 -12.64
N ASN A 53 -2.11 -2.97 -11.37
CA ASN A 53 -1.47 -4.22 -10.98
C ASN A 53 -2.28 -5.45 -11.42
N GLU A 54 -3.56 -5.29 -11.72
CA GLU A 54 -4.40 -6.40 -12.14
C GLU A 54 -3.93 -7.03 -13.46
N GLY A 55 -3.10 -6.33 -14.21
CA GLY A 55 -2.49 -6.88 -15.42
C GLY A 55 -1.41 -7.92 -15.16
N PHE A 56 -0.93 -8.05 -13.93
CA PHE A 56 0.16 -8.97 -13.59
C PHE A 56 -0.29 -10.33 -13.07
N PHE A 57 -1.58 -10.50 -12.80
CA PHE A 57 -2.07 -11.75 -12.25
C PHE A 57 -3.43 -12.11 -12.84
N GLY A 58 -3.84 -13.36 -12.65
CA GLY A 58 -5.13 -13.84 -13.13
C GLY A 58 -5.20 -15.35 -13.07
N ALA A 59 -6.38 -15.89 -13.31
CA ALA A 59 -6.62 -17.34 -13.31
C ALA A 59 -5.69 -18.04 -14.31
N GLY A 60 -5.00 -19.07 -13.84
CA GLY A 60 -4.08 -19.85 -14.67
C GLY A 60 -2.74 -19.20 -14.92
N ARG A 61 -2.49 -18.01 -14.39
CA ARG A 61 -1.20 -17.33 -14.51
C ARG A 61 -0.29 -17.70 -13.34
N ALA A 62 0.99 -17.28 -13.40
CA ALA A 62 1.95 -17.55 -12.34
C ALA A 62 1.45 -17.02 -10.99
N ILE A 63 0.89 -15.81 -10.98
CA ILE A 63 0.21 -15.27 -9.82
C ILE A 63 -1.28 -15.42 -10.08
N ASP A 64 -1.93 -16.27 -9.30
CA ASP A 64 -3.31 -16.70 -9.53
C ASP A 64 -4.12 -16.49 -8.24
N PRO A 65 -5.15 -15.63 -8.26
CA PRO A 65 -5.98 -15.38 -7.06
C PRO A 65 -6.71 -16.62 -6.53
N ASP A 66 -6.87 -17.66 -7.34
CA ASP A 66 -7.44 -18.92 -6.86
C ASP A 66 -6.45 -19.68 -5.95
N LYS A 67 -5.16 -19.36 -6.04
CA LYS A 67 -4.09 -20.00 -5.27
C LYS A 67 -3.42 -19.05 -4.30
N HIS A 68 -3.35 -17.77 -4.65
CA HIS A 68 -2.61 -16.78 -3.90
C HIS A 68 -3.53 -15.71 -3.33
N PHE A 69 -3.15 -15.20 -2.18
CA PHE A 69 -3.75 -14.00 -1.61
C PHE A 69 -2.91 -12.81 -2.07
N VAL A 70 -3.44 -12.05 -3.02
CA VAL A 70 -2.70 -10.93 -3.62
C VAL A 70 -3.09 -9.65 -2.90
N VAL A 71 -2.08 -8.92 -2.43
CA VAL A 71 -2.26 -7.61 -1.78
C VAL A 71 -1.62 -6.56 -2.67
N SER A 72 -2.44 -5.74 -3.30
CA SER A 72 -2.00 -4.66 -4.18
C SER A 72 -2.05 -3.35 -3.40
N ILE A 73 -0.90 -2.75 -3.13
CA ILE A 73 -0.79 -1.61 -2.23
C ILE A 73 -0.38 -0.37 -3.01
N ASN A 74 -1.14 0.71 -2.86
CA ASN A 74 -0.80 2.00 -3.45
C ASN A 74 0.33 2.64 -2.67
N MET A 75 1.40 3.00 -3.36
CA MET A 75 2.53 3.68 -2.75
C MET A 75 2.18 5.13 -2.42
N PHE A 76 2.85 5.67 -1.42
CA PHE A 76 2.70 7.09 -1.11
C PHE A 76 3.03 7.93 -2.34
N GLY A 77 2.27 8.98 -2.54
CA GLY A 77 2.50 9.91 -3.63
C GLY A 77 1.76 9.57 -4.92
N ASN A 78 1.06 8.44 -4.98
CA ASN A 78 0.39 8.05 -6.23
C ASN A 78 -1.06 8.59 -6.36
N GLY A 79 -1.52 9.35 -5.37
CA GLY A 79 -2.86 9.94 -5.41
C GLY A 79 -3.93 9.13 -4.71
N PHE A 80 -3.67 7.87 -4.36
CA PHE A 80 -4.61 6.99 -3.67
C PHE A 80 -4.24 6.81 -2.19
N SER A 81 -2.98 6.53 -1.89
CA SER A 81 -2.44 6.63 -0.53
C SER A 81 -2.07 8.08 -0.25
N SER A 82 -1.54 8.39 0.93
CA SER A 82 -1.16 9.76 1.27
C SER A 82 -0.30 10.37 0.17
N SER A 83 -0.67 11.54 -0.29
CA SER A 83 -0.04 12.21 -1.44
C SER A 83 -0.16 13.72 -1.22
N PRO A 84 0.67 14.52 -1.92
CA PRO A 84 0.55 15.98 -1.84
C PRO A 84 -0.85 16.49 -2.16
N SER A 85 -1.56 15.79 -3.06
CA SER A 85 -2.87 16.22 -3.54
C SER A 85 -4.02 15.93 -2.58
N ASN A 86 -3.83 15.02 -1.62
CA ASN A 86 -4.92 14.59 -0.73
C ASN A 86 -4.60 14.75 0.76
N THR A 87 -3.49 15.39 1.08
CA THR A 87 -3.06 15.58 2.47
C THR A 87 -3.55 16.95 2.96
N PRO A 88 -4.08 17.01 4.21
CA PRO A 88 -4.52 18.28 4.76
C PRO A 88 -3.37 19.26 4.99
N SER A 89 -3.68 20.57 4.90
CA SER A 89 -2.74 21.62 5.28
C SER A 89 -2.26 21.38 6.73
N PRO A 90 -0.98 21.65 7.06
CA PRO A 90 0.02 22.34 6.26
C PRO A 90 0.92 21.44 5.42
N GLN A 91 0.64 20.15 5.30
CA GLN A 91 1.51 19.20 4.60
C GLN A 91 1.07 18.91 3.18
N ASP A 92 0.19 19.72 2.62
CA ASP A 92 -0.31 19.57 1.26
C ASP A 92 0.64 20.15 0.22
N GLY A 93 0.49 19.72 -1.02
CA GLY A 93 1.24 20.25 -2.17
C GLY A 93 2.75 20.20 -1.95
N PRO A 94 3.46 21.29 -2.23
CA PRO A 94 4.92 21.30 -2.13
C PRO A 94 5.44 21.19 -0.70
N ARG A 95 4.58 21.28 0.30
CA ARG A 95 4.97 21.09 1.71
C ARG A 95 4.86 19.64 2.16
N PHE A 96 4.47 18.75 1.27
CA PHE A 96 4.40 17.32 1.58
C PHE A 96 5.80 16.81 1.93
N PRO A 97 5.97 16.02 3.01
CA PRO A 97 7.29 15.57 3.45
C PRO A 97 7.99 14.69 2.42
N HIS A 98 9.29 14.59 2.51
CA HIS A 98 10.08 13.69 1.68
C HIS A 98 9.90 12.25 2.14
N ILE A 99 9.34 11.41 1.28
CA ILE A 99 9.08 10.01 1.56
C ILE A 99 9.99 9.15 0.68
N SER A 100 10.70 8.22 1.32
CA SER A 100 11.61 7.31 0.63
C SER A 100 10.95 5.97 0.35
N LEU A 101 11.61 5.12 -0.43
CA LEU A 101 11.19 3.73 -0.60
C LEU A 101 11.19 2.99 0.74
N TRP A 102 12.15 3.28 1.60
CA TRP A 102 12.21 2.71 2.94
C TRP A 102 10.93 2.99 3.72
N ASP A 103 10.45 4.24 3.66
CA ASP A 103 9.22 4.63 4.35
C ASP A 103 8.02 3.88 3.79
N ASN A 104 7.95 3.72 2.48
CA ASN A 104 6.89 2.94 1.84
C ASN A 104 6.92 1.48 2.32
N ILE A 105 8.08 0.87 2.32
CA ILE A 105 8.25 -0.52 2.73
C ILE A 105 7.87 -0.70 4.20
N ALA A 106 8.33 0.20 5.06
CA ALA A 106 8.04 0.12 6.49
C ALA A 106 6.53 0.21 6.76
N CYS A 107 5.84 1.11 6.09
CA CYS A 107 4.40 1.27 6.25
C CYS A 107 3.63 0.09 5.66
N GLN A 108 4.07 -0.46 4.54
CA GLN A 108 3.45 -1.64 3.95
C GLN A 108 3.66 -2.86 4.83
N TYR A 109 4.83 -3.00 5.43
CA TYR A 109 5.08 -4.06 6.40
C TYR A 109 4.11 -3.95 7.59
N ASN A 110 3.89 -2.74 8.07
CA ASN A 110 2.95 -2.47 9.15
C ASN A 110 1.52 -2.89 8.75
N LEU A 111 1.09 -2.54 7.53
CA LEU A 111 -0.21 -2.96 7.01
C LEU A 111 -0.35 -4.48 7.01
N LEU A 112 0.66 -5.17 6.51
CA LEU A 112 0.61 -6.63 6.38
C LEU A 112 0.58 -7.31 7.74
N THR A 113 1.42 -6.87 8.68
CA THR A 113 1.56 -7.55 9.98
C THR A 113 0.49 -7.12 10.98
N GLU A 114 0.27 -5.81 11.13
CA GLU A 114 -0.62 -5.29 12.18
C GLU A 114 -2.08 -5.34 11.79
N HIS A 115 -2.39 -5.11 10.52
CA HIS A 115 -3.78 -5.03 10.07
C HIS A 115 -4.26 -6.32 9.42
N LEU A 116 -3.46 -6.90 8.55
CA LEU A 116 -3.84 -8.12 7.84
C LEU A 116 -3.40 -9.41 8.55
N GLY A 117 -2.58 -9.30 9.58
CA GLY A 117 -2.16 -10.45 10.39
C GLY A 117 -1.24 -11.42 9.67
N ILE A 118 -0.45 -10.92 8.73
CA ILE A 118 0.51 -11.73 7.96
C ILE A 118 1.90 -11.51 8.54
N ASP A 119 2.59 -12.59 8.88
CA ASP A 119 3.96 -12.50 9.40
C ASP A 119 4.99 -13.18 8.50
#